data_883498325341b1d220523341261f9315
#
_entry.id   883498325341b1d220523341261f9315
#
_cell.length_a   1.000
_cell.length_b   1.000
_cell.length_c   1.000
_cell.angle_alpha   90.00
_cell.angle_beta   90.00
_cell.angle_gamma   90.00
#
_symmetry.space_group_name_H-M   'P 1'
#
loop_
_entity.id
_entity.type
_entity.pdbx_description
1 polymer ?
#
loop_
_entity_poly.entity_id
_entity_poly.type
_entity_poly.pdbx_seq_one_letter_code
_entity_poly.pdbx_strand_id
1 'polypeptide(L)'
;MAQDELPPLTVTATRFAAPVSDTTSAVTVFTAEELERMQQTRLTDALALAPGVQGLTPAGFAGNIGTVLVRGLSTNYVQAVVDGVRLTDSTNGLANFLGAGNLGNVSSLEILRGPQSVLYGSGAAGGVIGYDTQVGEGDPSHEFLGEAGSYGTYRTSMSAQGEVGNLAYSLEAGFFRTENDTFTALSRHDYEQYFETLALELAVREDLRIKLSYRGSQNELNLTQDSGFGDSDSVIDTDINLIALNAIYEVNPGWTSRLTLGYYDESYHGLFKESLGYSIFTTDYDRFSINWNHRIELSDDLELITGAEYSDSNYQSSDGRDADYETLGLYGKATWQATEELLFEGGVRYEDHNVFGVDTAWDLGAAYTLVGSGTRLKARVSEAFRTPRLIDSEAFKAGFRTLQRANTNLETEEILGFEFGIEQDVVGHLLEVTFFQQELENAIVRGPSSIVDGVNGYENINLSGTSRVSGVEIGLSGAIVQDEFRYRIAWTEQMSEDVRDVPDRQIDFDLSYAAEAWSAGFGLSYVEGASYGFAQAVDDRVVTRIYGSYQVTDALSVYGRVENLFDQDYFVSDGGFLPIEGQARSFVLGAKFEW
;
A
#
# COMPACT_ATOMS: atom_id res chain seq x y z
N MET A 1 -0.65 36.92 -0.13
CA MET A 1 -0.78 36.35 -1.49
C MET A 1 -0.69 34.88 -1.24
N ALA A 2 -1.75 34.12 -1.53
CA ALA A 2 -1.62 32.65 -1.51
C ALA A 2 -0.49 32.31 -2.50
N GLN A 3 0.53 31.58 -2.08
CA GLN A 3 1.39 30.90 -3.01
C GLN A 3 0.45 29.94 -3.73
N ASP A 4 0.37 30.01 -5.07
CA ASP A 4 -0.25 28.95 -5.86
C ASP A 4 0.58 27.69 -5.57
N GLU A 5 0.14 26.88 -4.61
CA GLU A 5 0.69 25.53 -4.47
C GLU A 5 0.45 24.83 -5.81
N LEU A 6 1.51 24.30 -6.39
CA LEU A 6 1.40 23.49 -7.60
C LEU A 6 0.44 22.32 -7.29
N PRO A 7 -0.44 21.94 -8.24
CA PRO A 7 -1.32 20.80 -8.01
C PRO A 7 -0.50 19.57 -7.64
N PRO A 8 -0.98 18.73 -6.72
CA PRO A 8 -0.25 17.53 -6.33
C PRO A 8 0.06 16.68 -7.57
N LEU A 9 1.30 16.24 -7.66
CA LEU A 9 1.76 15.35 -8.73
C LEU A 9 1.56 13.90 -8.31
N THR A 10 1.23 13.05 -9.27
CA THR A 10 1.20 11.59 -9.13
C THR A 10 2.14 10.97 -10.16
N VAL A 11 2.88 9.96 -9.78
CA VAL A 11 3.66 9.11 -10.69
C VAL A 11 2.90 7.82 -10.97
N THR A 12 2.18 7.33 -9.96
CA THR A 12 1.49 6.05 -10.01
C THR A 12 0.35 6.04 -11.04
N ALA A 13 -0.37 7.15 -11.21
CA ALA A 13 -1.51 7.19 -12.17
C ALA A 13 -1.09 7.07 -13.64
N THR A 14 0.14 7.48 -13.98
CA THR A 14 0.62 7.58 -15.37
C THR A 14 1.98 6.92 -15.60
N ARG A 15 2.63 6.41 -14.54
CA ARG A 15 4.04 5.96 -14.52
C ARG A 15 5.06 7.08 -14.78
N PHE A 16 4.63 8.31 -14.94
CA PHE A 16 5.44 9.53 -15.05
C PHE A 16 4.82 10.60 -14.17
N ALA A 17 5.62 11.56 -13.72
CA ALA A 17 5.09 12.67 -12.93
C ALA A 17 4.07 13.48 -13.78
N ALA A 18 2.84 13.57 -13.29
CA ALA A 18 1.74 14.29 -13.90
C ALA A 18 0.84 14.90 -12.82
N PRO A 19 0.15 16.02 -13.09
CA PRO A 19 -0.87 16.53 -12.18
C PRO A 19 -1.98 15.50 -11.93
N VAL A 20 -2.49 15.43 -10.70
CA VAL A 20 -3.64 14.56 -10.37
C VAL A 20 -4.86 14.93 -11.21
N SER A 21 -4.96 16.18 -11.66
CA SER A 21 -6.01 16.64 -12.58
C SER A 21 -5.99 15.97 -13.96
N ASP A 22 -4.88 15.35 -14.35
CA ASP A 22 -4.71 14.78 -15.69
C ASP A 22 -5.14 13.32 -15.77
N THR A 23 -5.75 12.78 -14.72
CA THR A 23 -6.29 11.42 -14.70
C THR A 23 -7.77 11.39 -14.32
N THR A 24 -8.50 10.38 -14.83
CA THR A 24 -9.88 10.08 -14.42
C THR A 24 -9.96 9.16 -13.21
N SER A 25 -8.84 8.55 -12.79
CA SER A 25 -8.76 7.67 -11.61
C SER A 25 -8.97 8.45 -10.31
N ALA A 26 -9.49 7.77 -9.29
CA ALA A 26 -9.51 8.29 -7.92
C ALA A 26 -8.12 8.10 -7.29
N VAL A 27 -7.44 9.21 -6.99
CA VAL A 27 -6.06 9.23 -6.48
C VAL A 27 -6.01 9.97 -5.14
N THR A 28 -5.28 9.43 -4.18
CA THR A 28 -4.88 10.16 -2.96
C THR A 28 -3.37 10.19 -2.91
N VAL A 29 -2.82 11.36 -2.66
CA VAL A 29 -1.38 11.58 -2.50
C VAL A 29 -1.11 12.10 -1.10
N PHE A 30 -0.13 11.52 -0.43
CA PHE A 30 0.47 12.04 0.80
C PHE A 30 1.92 12.42 0.51
N THR A 31 2.28 13.65 0.76
CA THR A 31 3.67 14.10 0.66
C THR A 31 4.47 13.68 1.90
N ALA A 32 5.80 13.64 1.77
CA ALA A 32 6.69 13.39 2.92
C ALA A 32 6.41 14.35 4.09
N GLU A 33 6.22 15.65 3.78
CA GLU A 33 5.90 16.68 4.79
C GLU A 33 4.57 16.41 5.51
N GLU A 34 3.52 15.97 4.77
CA GLU A 34 2.24 15.61 5.39
C GLU A 34 2.37 14.40 6.32
N LEU A 35 3.07 13.35 5.88
CA LEU A 35 3.30 12.14 6.67
C LEU A 35 4.11 12.45 7.94
N GLU A 36 5.15 13.27 7.83
CA GLU A 36 5.96 13.71 8.96
C GLU A 36 5.14 14.58 9.94
N ARG A 37 4.40 15.57 9.42
CA ARG A 37 3.55 16.44 10.24
C ARG A 37 2.50 15.66 11.02
N MET A 38 1.88 14.64 10.40
CA MET A 38 0.93 13.74 11.05
C MET A 38 1.62 12.70 11.94
N GLN A 39 2.96 12.67 11.99
CA GLN A 39 3.77 11.67 12.70
C GLN A 39 3.36 10.23 12.37
N GLN A 40 3.04 9.97 11.10
CA GLN A 40 2.76 8.62 10.62
C GLN A 40 4.08 7.86 10.45
N THR A 41 4.18 6.70 11.06
CA THR A 41 5.40 5.89 11.03
C THR A 41 5.21 4.53 10.38
N ARG A 42 3.97 4.03 10.33
CA ARG A 42 3.62 2.77 9.70
C ARG A 42 2.83 3.01 8.41
N LEU A 43 3.13 2.21 7.40
CA LEU A 43 2.49 2.30 6.09
C LEU A 43 0.97 2.06 6.18
N THR A 44 0.54 1.04 6.93
CA THR A 44 -0.88 0.70 7.09
C THR A 44 -1.70 1.83 7.72
N ASP A 45 -1.12 2.57 8.68
CA ASP A 45 -1.81 3.68 9.34
C ASP A 45 -1.97 4.89 8.40
N ALA A 46 -0.96 5.16 7.57
CA ALA A 46 -1.04 6.22 6.57
C ALA A 46 -2.05 5.87 5.46
N LEU A 47 -2.08 4.62 5.01
CA LEU A 47 -3.03 4.15 3.99
C LEU A 47 -4.48 4.30 4.44
N ALA A 48 -4.79 4.08 5.73
CA ALA A 48 -6.13 4.22 6.28
C ALA A 48 -6.70 5.65 6.20
N LEU A 49 -5.85 6.67 6.04
CA LEU A 49 -6.27 8.07 5.85
C LEU A 49 -6.76 8.39 4.44
N ALA A 50 -6.74 7.43 3.51
CA ALA A 50 -7.29 7.58 2.17
C ALA A 50 -8.72 7.04 2.11
N PRO A 51 -9.68 7.76 1.47
CA PRO A 51 -11.04 7.24 1.29
C PRO A 51 -11.02 5.90 0.55
N GLY A 52 -11.90 4.97 0.91
CA GLY A 52 -11.99 3.65 0.28
C GLY A 52 -10.89 2.66 0.66
N VAL A 53 -10.00 3.04 1.59
CA VAL A 53 -8.86 2.22 1.99
C VAL A 53 -8.94 1.88 3.47
N GLN A 54 -8.75 0.62 3.78
CA GLN A 54 -8.60 0.14 5.15
C GLN A 54 -7.23 -0.48 5.31
N GLY A 55 -6.38 0.15 6.10
CA GLY A 55 -5.14 -0.45 6.58
C GLY A 55 -5.44 -1.27 7.82
N LEU A 56 -5.19 -2.56 7.76
CA LEU A 56 -5.38 -3.46 8.87
C LEU A 56 -4.06 -4.16 9.18
N THR A 57 -3.65 -4.10 10.42
CA THR A 57 -2.72 -5.10 10.95
C THR A 57 -3.57 -6.14 11.64
N PRO A 58 -3.83 -7.32 11.04
CA PRO A 58 -4.81 -8.27 11.53
C PRO A 58 -4.62 -8.70 12.98
N ALA A 59 -3.39 -8.61 13.49
CA ALA A 59 -3.07 -8.91 14.88
C ALA A 59 -3.01 -7.66 15.77
N GLY A 60 -3.27 -6.46 15.23
CA GLY A 60 -3.22 -5.22 15.99
C GLY A 60 -1.84 -4.74 16.40
N PHE A 61 -0.76 -5.49 16.14
CA PHE A 61 0.61 -5.18 16.56
C PHE A 61 1.59 -5.12 15.39
N ALA A 62 2.70 -4.41 15.58
CA ALA A 62 3.75 -4.27 14.58
C ALA A 62 4.39 -5.62 14.24
N GLY A 63 4.84 -5.77 13.01
CA GLY A 63 5.61 -6.93 12.54
C GLY A 63 4.80 -8.14 12.11
N ASN A 64 3.49 -8.17 12.37
CA ASN A 64 2.65 -9.18 11.78
C ASN A 64 2.29 -8.84 10.33
N ILE A 65 1.81 -9.83 9.59
CA ILE A 65 1.36 -9.59 8.21
C ILE A 65 0.36 -8.44 8.18
N GLY A 66 0.58 -7.48 7.26
CA GLY A 66 -0.33 -6.37 7.05
C GLY A 66 -1.42 -6.74 6.05
N THR A 67 -2.61 -6.18 6.22
CA THR A 67 -3.70 -6.30 5.25
C THR A 67 -4.15 -4.91 4.84
N VAL A 68 -4.39 -4.73 3.56
CA VAL A 68 -5.07 -3.55 3.03
C VAL A 68 -6.29 -4.01 2.24
N LEU A 69 -7.41 -3.37 2.50
CA LEU A 69 -8.62 -3.50 1.70
C LEU A 69 -8.80 -2.21 0.93
N VAL A 70 -8.95 -2.29 -0.38
CA VAL A 70 -9.27 -1.14 -1.22
C VAL A 70 -10.65 -1.39 -1.83
N ARG A 71 -11.61 -0.55 -1.44
CA ARG A 71 -13.02 -0.71 -1.85
C ARG A 71 -13.59 -2.10 -1.58
N GLY A 72 -13.18 -2.72 -0.47
CA GLY A 72 -13.60 -4.06 -0.08
C GLY A 72 -12.86 -5.22 -0.76
N LEU A 73 -11.97 -4.95 -1.70
CA LEU A 73 -11.10 -5.97 -2.26
C LEU A 73 -9.82 -6.10 -1.42
N SER A 74 -9.47 -7.34 -1.09
CA SER A 74 -8.36 -7.66 -0.19
C SER A 74 -6.97 -7.39 -0.83
N THR A 75 -5.94 -7.48 -0.01
CA THR A 75 -4.52 -7.33 -0.37
C THR A 75 -4.12 -8.08 -1.65
N ASN A 76 -4.77 -9.21 -1.94
CA ASN A 76 -4.50 -10.00 -3.15
C ASN A 76 -4.91 -9.32 -4.46
N TYR A 77 -5.75 -8.31 -4.38
CA TYR A 77 -6.20 -7.50 -5.52
C TYR A 77 -5.55 -6.10 -5.53
N VAL A 78 -4.60 -5.86 -4.63
CA VAL A 78 -3.87 -4.60 -4.53
C VAL A 78 -2.42 -4.81 -4.89
N GLN A 79 -1.89 -3.95 -5.74
CA GLN A 79 -0.50 -3.96 -6.16
C GLN A 79 0.27 -2.87 -5.43
N ALA A 80 1.41 -3.16 -4.82
CA ALA A 80 2.36 -2.12 -4.44
C ALA A 80 3.44 -1.94 -5.50
N VAL A 81 3.86 -0.69 -5.68
CA VAL A 81 4.92 -0.30 -6.61
C VAL A 81 5.87 0.64 -5.87
N VAL A 82 7.10 0.21 -5.68
CA VAL A 82 8.14 1.00 -5.01
C VAL A 82 9.24 1.33 -6.01
N ASP A 83 9.54 2.60 -6.20
CA ASP A 83 10.51 3.08 -7.18
C ASP A 83 10.32 2.48 -8.59
N GLY A 84 9.06 2.21 -8.97
CA GLY A 84 8.68 1.61 -10.25
C GLY A 84 8.75 0.07 -10.30
N VAL A 85 9.12 -0.60 -9.21
CA VAL A 85 9.18 -2.07 -9.09
C VAL A 85 7.94 -2.59 -8.39
N ARG A 86 7.28 -3.59 -8.97
CA ARG A 86 6.10 -4.25 -8.39
C ARG A 86 6.52 -5.21 -7.28
N LEU A 87 5.82 -5.13 -6.12
CA LEU A 87 6.06 -5.95 -4.93
C LEU A 87 4.87 -6.87 -4.67
N THR A 88 4.81 -8.00 -5.31
CA THR A 88 3.73 -8.96 -5.07
C THR A 88 4.33 -10.34 -5.08
N ASP A 89 4.31 -11.01 -3.94
CA ASP A 89 4.70 -12.41 -3.88
C ASP A 89 3.56 -13.33 -4.36
N SER A 90 3.90 -14.56 -4.69
CA SER A 90 2.97 -15.56 -5.22
C SER A 90 2.15 -16.27 -4.14
N THR A 91 2.32 -15.92 -2.87
CA THR A 91 1.64 -16.55 -1.72
C THR A 91 0.83 -15.56 -0.91
N ASN A 92 1.49 -14.62 -0.25
CA ASN A 92 0.87 -13.67 0.67
C ASN A 92 0.55 -12.31 0.03
N GLY A 93 0.86 -12.12 -1.26
CA GLY A 93 0.66 -10.85 -1.96
C GLY A 93 1.56 -9.77 -1.37
N LEU A 94 0.96 -8.74 -0.77
CA LEU A 94 1.67 -7.63 -0.13
C LEU A 94 1.81 -7.77 1.38
N ALA A 95 1.30 -8.85 1.98
CA ALA A 95 1.04 -8.88 3.41
C ALA A 95 2.32 -8.72 4.26
N ASN A 96 3.43 -9.34 3.85
CA ASN A 96 4.71 -9.23 4.56
C ASN A 96 5.29 -7.81 4.40
N PHE A 97 5.28 -7.26 3.18
CA PHE A 97 5.73 -5.90 2.95
C PHE A 97 4.92 -4.87 3.76
N LEU A 98 3.59 -5.00 3.81
CA LEU A 98 2.74 -4.11 4.60
C LEU A 98 3.00 -4.23 6.10
N GLY A 99 3.25 -5.45 6.59
CA GLY A 99 3.56 -5.70 8.01
C GLY A 99 4.89 -5.12 8.46
N ALA A 100 5.90 -5.20 7.60
CA ALA A 100 7.23 -4.62 7.80
C ALA A 100 7.31 -3.14 7.38
N GLY A 101 6.27 -2.63 6.70
CA GLY A 101 6.28 -1.34 6.01
C GLY A 101 6.53 -0.16 6.93
N ASN A 102 7.67 0.49 6.71
CA ASN A 102 8.05 1.72 7.37
C ASN A 102 8.11 2.87 6.35
N LEU A 103 7.71 4.07 6.78
CA LEU A 103 7.62 5.27 5.95
C LEU A 103 8.92 6.10 5.96
N GLY A 104 10.05 5.54 6.41
CA GLY A 104 11.33 6.23 6.36
C GLY A 104 11.79 6.53 4.93
N ASN A 105 12.33 7.73 4.73
CA ASN A 105 12.91 8.20 3.47
C ASN A 105 11.96 8.06 2.26
N VAL A 106 10.68 8.40 2.44
CA VAL A 106 9.67 8.41 1.38
C VAL A 106 9.48 9.82 0.84
N SER A 107 9.38 9.99 -0.48
CA SER A 107 9.04 11.26 -1.10
C SER A 107 7.53 11.48 -1.17
N SER A 108 6.79 10.43 -1.52
CA SER A 108 5.33 10.42 -1.59
C SER A 108 4.78 9.02 -1.40
N LEU A 109 3.58 8.95 -0.83
CA LEU A 109 2.74 7.76 -0.80
C LEU A 109 1.49 8.05 -1.62
N GLU A 110 1.26 7.26 -2.65
CA GLU A 110 0.15 7.42 -3.58
C GLU A 110 -0.77 6.21 -3.54
N ILE A 111 -2.07 6.44 -3.59
CA ILE A 111 -3.06 5.38 -3.62
C ILE A 111 -4.01 5.63 -4.80
N LEU A 112 -3.92 4.76 -5.81
CA LEU A 112 -4.90 4.67 -6.89
C LEU A 112 -5.94 3.65 -6.53
N ARG A 113 -7.20 4.03 -6.59
CA ARG A 113 -8.32 3.15 -6.26
C ARG A 113 -9.01 2.66 -7.54
N GLY A 114 -9.58 1.46 -7.46
CA GLY A 114 -10.24 0.80 -8.57
C GLY A 114 -9.28 0.08 -9.55
N PRO A 115 -9.80 -0.57 -10.59
CA PRO A 115 -9.03 -1.40 -11.51
C PRO A 115 -7.95 -0.61 -12.28
N GLN A 116 -6.70 -1.07 -12.20
CA GLN A 116 -5.50 -0.44 -12.80
C GLN A 116 -4.64 -1.40 -13.63
N SER A 117 -5.19 -2.56 -14.02
CA SER A 117 -4.40 -3.58 -14.73
C SER A 117 -3.86 -3.14 -16.09
N VAL A 118 -4.38 -2.09 -16.72
CA VAL A 118 -3.82 -1.54 -17.96
C VAL A 118 -2.34 -1.17 -17.77
N LEU A 119 -2.01 -0.43 -16.73
CA LEU A 119 -0.62 -0.03 -16.48
C LEU A 119 0.14 -1.04 -15.62
N TYR A 120 -0.54 -1.78 -14.72
CA TYR A 120 0.12 -2.54 -13.67
C TYR A 120 -0.09 -4.06 -13.75
N GLY A 121 -0.88 -4.56 -14.71
CA GLY A 121 -1.08 -5.99 -14.97
C GLY A 121 -1.85 -6.71 -13.85
N SER A 122 -1.61 -8.00 -13.75
CA SER A 122 -2.26 -8.89 -12.79
C SER A 122 -2.15 -8.38 -11.35
N GLY A 123 -3.25 -8.48 -10.58
CA GLY A 123 -3.31 -8.12 -9.16
C GLY A 123 -3.59 -6.64 -8.88
N ALA A 124 -3.62 -5.77 -9.89
CA ALA A 124 -3.97 -4.35 -9.73
C ALA A 124 -5.48 -4.09 -9.93
N ALA A 125 -6.33 -4.96 -9.39
CA ALA A 125 -7.76 -4.93 -9.60
C ALA A 125 -8.53 -4.07 -8.58
N GLY A 126 -8.08 -4.05 -7.33
CA GLY A 126 -8.62 -3.17 -6.28
C GLY A 126 -7.97 -1.80 -6.27
N GLY A 127 -6.70 -1.73 -6.64
CA GLY A 127 -5.93 -0.49 -6.67
C GLY A 127 -4.42 -0.71 -6.70
N VAL A 128 -3.70 0.42 -6.69
CA VAL A 128 -2.23 0.46 -6.64
C VAL A 128 -1.77 1.39 -5.53
N ILE A 129 -0.81 0.94 -4.75
CA ILE A 129 -0.10 1.73 -3.75
C ILE A 129 1.26 2.08 -4.35
N GLY A 130 1.48 3.35 -4.63
CA GLY A 130 2.75 3.90 -5.11
C GLY A 130 3.56 4.46 -3.95
N TYR A 131 4.87 4.19 -3.95
CA TYR A 131 5.77 4.57 -2.88
C TYR A 131 7.15 4.83 -3.46
N ASP A 132 7.60 6.07 -3.43
CA ASP A 132 8.90 6.44 -4.01
C ASP A 132 9.90 6.83 -2.92
N THR A 133 11.14 6.33 -3.06
CA THR A 133 12.24 6.71 -2.17
C THR A 133 12.70 8.13 -2.48
N GLN A 134 12.79 8.96 -1.46
CA GLN A 134 13.25 10.33 -1.57
C GLN A 134 14.69 10.40 -2.06
N VAL A 135 14.97 11.32 -2.94
CA VAL A 135 16.34 11.73 -3.33
C VAL A 135 16.67 13.01 -2.57
N GLY A 136 17.90 13.14 -2.13
CA GLY A 136 18.33 14.34 -1.41
C GLY A 136 18.33 15.59 -2.28
N GLU A 137 18.11 16.73 -1.67
CA GLU A 137 18.09 18.05 -2.31
C GLU A 137 18.94 19.04 -1.54
N GLY A 138 19.53 20.00 -2.24
CA GLY A 138 20.27 21.11 -1.64
C GLY A 138 21.60 20.73 -0.97
N ASP A 139 22.03 21.55 -0.01
CA ASP A 139 23.27 21.34 0.72
C ASP A 139 23.23 20.06 1.57
N PRO A 140 24.36 19.35 1.73
CA PRO A 140 24.42 18.16 2.58
C PRO A 140 23.90 18.41 4.00
N SER A 141 22.97 17.58 4.44
CA SER A 141 22.42 17.57 5.79
C SER A 141 22.40 16.17 6.38
N HIS A 142 22.41 16.11 7.70
CA HIS A 142 22.38 14.88 8.46
C HIS A 142 21.31 14.98 9.54
N GLU A 143 20.63 13.88 9.82
CA GLU A 143 19.66 13.79 10.91
C GLU A 143 19.96 12.58 11.79
N PHE A 144 19.81 12.76 13.09
CA PHE A 144 19.69 11.67 14.07
C PHE A 144 18.34 11.74 14.73
N LEU A 145 17.62 10.63 14.72
CA LEU A 145 16.33 10.47 15.38
C LEU A 145 16.44 9.45 16.51
N GLY A 146 15.84 9.78 17.66
CA GLY A 146 15.68 8.85 18.77
C GLY A 146 14.29 8.96 19.37
N GLU A 147 13.57 7.83 19.51
CA GLU A 147 12.25 7.72 20.15
C GLU A 147 12.30 6.71 21.30
N ALA A 148 11.49 6.96 22.32
CA ALA A 148 11.20 6.01 23.40
C ALA A 148 9.73 6.14 23.84
N GLY A 149 9.10 5.02 24.19
CA GLY A 149 7.66 5.02 24.52
C GLY A 149 7.21 3.85 25.38
N SER A 150 5.89 3.71 25.47
CA SER A 150 5.21 2.60 26.14
C SER A 150 5.62 1.27 25.53
N TYR A 151 5.43 0.19 26.28
CA TYR A 151 5.62 -1.19 25.80
C TYR A 151 7.04 -1.47 25.29
N GLY A 152 8.06 -0.93 25.93
CA GLY A 152 9.44 -1.11 25.49
C GLY A 152 9.72 -0.55 24.10
N THR A 153 8.83 0.28 23.57
CA THR A 153 8.99 0.86 22.22
C THR A 153 10.17 1.81 22.21
N TYR A 154 11.06 1.62 21.26
CA TYR A 154 12.06 2.60 20.89
C TYR A 154 12.43 2.50 19.40
N ARG A 155 12.82 3.64 18.83
CA ARG A 155 13.32 3.76 17.46
C ARG A 155 14.54 4.66 17.47
N THR A 156 15.50 4.32 16.64
CA THR A 156 16.63 5.21 16.34
C THR A 156 16.95 5.11 14.86
N SER A 157 17.24 6.23 14.23
CA SER A 157 17.76 6.26 12.88
C SER A 157 18.79 7.35 12.67
N MET A 158 19.61 7.17 11.67
CA MET A 158 20.52 8.19 11.13
C MET A 158 20.26 8.31 9.64
N SER A 159 20.13 9.54 9.19
CA SER A 159 20.02 9.83 7.78
C SER A 159 21.02 10.87 7.32
N ALA A 160 21.32 10.87 6.02
CA ALA A 160 22.11 11.87 5.36
C ALA A 160 21.56 12.10 3.95
N GLN A 161 21.47 13.34 3.54
CA GLN A 161 20.96 13.69 2.22
C GLN A 161 21.62 14.95 1.68
N GLY A 162 21.54 15.19 0.38
CA GLY A 162 22.02 16.43 -0.25
C GLY A 162 22.48 16.23 -1.69
N GLU A 163 23.06 17.27 -2.25
CA GLU A 163 23.61 17.27 -3.61
C GLU A 163 25.09 17.59 -3.61
N VAL A 164 25.86 16.87 -4.41
CA VAL A 164 27.28 17.14 -4.66
C VAL A 164 27.55 17.11 -6.16
N GLY A 165 27.63 18.29 -6.74
CA GLY A 165 27.80 18.45 -8.18
C GLY A 165 26.55 18.03 -8.95
N ASN A 166 26.62 16.92 -9.68
CA ASN A 166 25.49 16.33 -10.41
C ASN A 166 24.95 15.04 -9.79
N LEU A 167 25.36 14.74 -8.57
CA LEU A 167 24.91 13.61 -7.78
C LEU A 167 24.05 14.10 -6.62
N ALA A 168 22.77 13.73 -6.60
CA ALA A 168 21.89 13.81 -5.47
C ALA A 168 21.87 12.48 -4.72
N TYR A 169 21.82 12.51 -3.39
CA TYR A 169 21.85 11.32 -2.57
C TYR A 169 20.97 11.43 -1.33
N SER A 170 20.38 10.34 -0.93
CA SER A 170 19.81 10.16 0.40
C SER A 170 20.07 8.75 0.91
N LEU A 171 20.27 8.63 2.20
CA LEU A 171 20.43 7.37 2.89
C LEU A 171 19.84 7.47 4.29
N GLU A 172 19.22 6.39 4.76
CA GLU A 172 18.78 6.24 6.13
C GLU A 172 19.06 4.80 6.58
N ALA A 173 19.45 4.63 7.82
CA ALA A 173 19.53 3.34 8.49
C ALA A 173 19.01 3.48 9.91
N GLY A 174 18.25 2.50 10.38
CA GLY A 174 17.64 2.58 11.69
C GLY A 174 17.24 1.23 12.26
N PHE A 175 16.79 1.31 13.50
CA PHE A 175 16.29 0.20 14.30
C PHE A 175 14.99 0.60 14.97
N PHE A 176 14.03 -0.33 15.01
CA PHE A 176 12.76 -0.18 15.72
C PHE A 176 12.50 -1.44 16.56
N ARG A 177 11.96 -1.25 17.76
CA ARG A 177 11.49 -2.32 18.63
C ARG A 177 10.23 -1.92 19.37
N THR A 178 9.31 -2.88 19.59
CA THR A 178 8.15 -2.72 20.47
C THR A 178 7.72 -4.06 21.06
N GLU A 179 7.11 -4.05 22.25
CA GLU A 179 6.66 -5.25 22.96
C GLU A 179 5.22 -5.07 23.45
N ASN A 180 4.37 -6.07 23.26
CA ASN A 180 3.04 -6.19 23.90
C ASN A 180 2.17 -4.92 23.87
N ASP A 181 2.02 -4.31 22.70
CA ASP A 181 1.24 -3.08 22.53
C ASP A 181 -0.28 -3.32 22.36
N THR A 182 -0.77 -4.52 22.72
CA THR A 182 -2.18 -4.90 22.75
C THR A 182 -2.73 -5.05 24.16
N PHE A 183 -4.07 -5.13 24.32
CA PHE A 183 -4.76 -5.05 25.62
C PHE A 183 -4.59 -6.28 26.50
N THR A 184 -4.47 -7.50 25.97
CA THR A 184 -4.50 -8.69 26.79
C THR A 184 -3.16 -9.40 26.93
N ALA A 185 -3.08 -10.21 27.99
CA ALA A 185 -1.99 -11.15 28.20
C ALA A 185 -2.15 -12.46 27.41
N LEU A 186 -3.18 -12.59 26.58
CA LEU A 186 -3.44 -13.80 25.79
C LEU A 186 -2.47 -13.96 24.62
N SER A 187 -1.97 -12.84 24.08
CA SER A 187 -0.85 -12.86 23.16
C SER A 187 0.23 -11.90 23.61
N ARG A 188 1.46 -12.39 23.68
CA ARG A 188 2.65 -11.57 23.90
C ARG A 188 3.42 -11.56 22.61
N HIS A 189 3.88 -10.39 22.23
CA HIS A 189 4.73 -10.22 21.07
C HIS A 189 5.89 -9.31 21.38
N ASP A 190 6.98 -9.53 20.67
CA ASP A 190 8.19 -8.72 20.70
C ASP A 190 8.63 -8.59 19.24
N TYR A 191 8.67 -7.39 18.72
CA TYR A 191 9.02 -7.10 17.34
C TYR A 191 10.26 -6.24 17.27
N GLU A 192 11.22 -6.67 16.47
CA GLU A 192 12.43 -5.94 16.14
C GLU A 192 12.57 -5.78 14.63
N GLN A 193 12.99 -4.60 14.20
CA GLN A 193 13.25 -4.29 12.79
C GLN A 193 14.55 -3.50 12.66
N TYR A 194 15.43 -3.96 11.78
CA TYR A 194 16.49 -3.17 11.18
C TYR A 194 16.06 -2.76 9.78
N PHE A 195 16.28 -1.51 9.41
CA PHE A 195 15.90 -1.02 8.10
C PHE A 195 16.98 -0.08 7.54
N GLU A 196 17.11 -0.11 6.22
CA GLU A 196 17.99 0.77 5.49
C GLU A 196 17.37 1.21 4.16
N THR A 197 17.66 2.44 3.76
CA THR A 197 17.30 3.00 2.46
C THR A 197 18.45 3.75 1.86
N LEU A 198 18.56 3.71 0.53
CA LEU A 198 19.53 4.46 -0.24
C LEU A 198 18.84 4.94 -1.53
N ALA A 199 19.01 6.21 -1.88
CA ALA A 199 18.76 6.69 -3.23
C ALA A 199 19.94 7.54 -3.72
N LEU A 200 20.39 7.25 -4.93
CA LEU A 200 21.42 7.99 -5.65
C LEU A 200 20.86 8.39 -7.01
N GLU A 201 20.77 9.68 -7.29
CA GLU A 201 20.39 10.15 -8.61
C GLU A 201 21.56 10.92 -9.25
N LEU A 202 21.97 10.47 -10.40
CA LEU A 202 23.03 11.08 -11.20
C LEU A 202 22.42 11.77 -12.43
N ALA A 203 22.53 13.10 -12.51
CA ALA A 203 22.30 13.84 -13.72
C ALA A 203 23.50 13.68 -14.66
N VAL A 204 23.44 12.63 -15.52
CA VAL A 204 24.53 12.30 -16.45
C VAL A 204 24.68 13.39 -17.50
N ARG A 205 23.56 13.92 -17.99
CA ARG A 205 23.41 15.04 -18.91
C ARG A 205 22.08 15.74 -18.59
N GLU A 206 21.84 16.89 -19.20
CA GLU A 206 20.57 17.63 -19.04
C GLU A 206 19.33 16.80 -19.41
N ASP A 207 19.49 15.86 -20.38
CA ASP A 207 18.45 15.00 -20.91
C ASP A 207 18.47 13.55 -20.37
N LEU A 208 19.42 13.20 -19.48
CA LEU A 208 19.58 11.84 -18.95
C LEU A 208 19.86 11.81 -17.47
N ARG A 209 18.96 11.23 -16.69
CA ARG A 209 19.10 10.96 -15.26
C ARG A 209 19.08 9.45 -14.99
N ILE A 210 19.89 9.01 -14.04
CA ILE A 210 19.93 7.62 -13.59
C ILE A 210 19.76 7.64 -12.08
N LYS A 211 18.70 6.99 -11.58
CA LYS A 211 18.43 6.81 -10.15
C LYS A 211 18.62 5.33 -9.78
N LEU A 212 19.47 5.07 -8.79
CA LEU A 212 19.58 3.81 -8.09
C LEU A 212 18.91 3.96 -6.74
N SER A 213 17.96 3.10 -6.40
CA SER A 213 17.38 3.00 -5.07
C SER A 213 17.52 1.60 -4.51
N TYR A 214 17.68 1.54 -3.19
CA TYR A 214 17.69 0.32 -2.40
C TYR A 214 16.86 0.52 -1.13
N ARG A 215 16.06 -0.47 -0.80
CA ARG A 215 15.34 -0.56 0.48
C ARG A 215 15.50 -1.97 1.02
N GLY A 216 15.95 -2.06 2.28
CA GLY A 216 16.10 -3.31 2.98
C GLY A 216 15.42 -3.28 4.35
N SER A 217 14.91 -4.42 4.80
CA SER A 217 14.50 -4.61 6.18
C SER A 217 14.72 -6.04 6.63
N GLN A 218 15.18 -6.18 7.86
CA GLN A 218 15.29 -7.44 8.60
C GLN A 218 14.36 -7.35 9.79
N ASN A 219 13.43 -8.30 9.89
CA ASN A 219 12.35 -8.25 10.85
C ASN A 219 12.31 -9.54 11.64
N GLU A 220 12.20 -9.45 12.98
CA GLU A 220 11.99 -10.57 13.88
C GLU A 220 10.72 -10.32 14.69
N LEU A 221 9.78 -11.26 14.64
CA LEU A 221 8.57 -11.26 15.45
C LEU A 221 8.55 -12.50 16.34
N ASN A 222 8.65 -12.29 17.65
CA ASN A 222 8.42 -13.33 18.64
C ASN A 222 6.98 -13.25 19.14
N LEU A 223 6.20 -14.30 18.91
CA LEU A 223 4.80 -14.36 19.27
C LEU A 223 4.55 -15.53 20.23
N THR A 224 4.05 -15.23 21.43
CA THR A 224 3.54 -16.24 22.36
C THR A 224 2.04 -16.07 22.49
N GLN A 225 1.28 -17.10 22.17
CA GLN A 225 -0.17 -17.09 22.27
C GLN A 225 -0.64 -18.18 23.26
N ASP A 226 -1.41 -17.77 24.27
CA ASP A 226 -2.14 -18.71 25.14
C ASP A 226 -3.49 -19.04 24.53
N SER A 227 -3.58 -20.20 23.89
CA SER A 227 -4.80 -20.65 23.21
C SER A 227 -5.80 -21.34 24.13
N GLY A 228 -5.53 -21.44 25.42
CA GLY A 228 -6.31 -22.27 26.35
C GLY A 228 -6.12 -23.80 26.13
N PHE A 229 -5.42 -24.19 25.08
CA PHE A 229 -4.99 -25.56 24.77
C PHE A 229 -3.49 -25.78 24.96
N GLY A 230 -2.80 -24.78 25.49
CA GLY A 230 -1.35 -24.72 25.72
C GLY A 230 -0.72 -23.50 25.04
N ASP A 231 0.39 -23.06 25.61
CA ASP A 231 1.17 -21.95 25.04
C ASP A 231 1.76 -22.36 23.69
N SER A 232 1.54 -21.55 22.66
CA SER A 232 2.23 -21.65 21.39
C SER A 232 3.23 -20.50 21.28
N ASP A 233 4.50 -20.82 21.09
CA ASP A 233 5.52 -19.82 20.79
C ASP A 233 5.86 -19.89 19.31
N SER A 234 5.97 -18.76 18.67
CA SER A 234 6.38 -18.65 17.28
C SER A 234 7.46 -17.60 17.15
N VAL A 235 8.46 -17.88 16.35
CA VAL A 235 9.48 -16.92 15.94
C VAL A 235 9.37 -16.82 14.43
N ILE A 236 9.23 -15.60 13.95
CA ILE A 236 9.07 -15.30 12.53
C ILE A 236 10.13 -14.28 12.14
N ASP A 237 11.05 -14.70 11.28
CA ASP A 237 12.03 -13.84 10.65
C ASP A 237 11.57 -13.54 9.22
N THR A 238 11.64 -12.27 8.83
CA THR A 238 11.31 -11.85 7.46
C THR A 238 12.36 -10.85 6.99
N ASP A 239 13.08 -11.19 5.93
CA ASP A 239 14.01 -10.31 5.26
C ASP A 239 13.41 -9.86 3.93
N ILE A 240 13.45 -8.55 3.67
CA ILE A 240 12.92 -7.93 2.45
C ILE A 240 14.01 -7.04 1.85
N ASN A 241 14.29 -7.23 0.56
CA ASN A 241 15.24 -6.41 -0.19
C ASN A 241 14.62 -5.97 -1.52
N LEU A 242 14.79 -4.71 -1.85
CA LEU A 242 14.39 -4.13 -3.13
C LEU A 242 15.52 -3.29 -3.69
N ILE A 243 15.86 -3.53 -4.95
CA ILE A 243 16.78 -2.71 -5.73
C ILE A 243 16.05 -2.25 -6.98
N ALA A 244 16.09 -0.95 -7.26
CA ALA A 244 15.58 -0.38 -8.50
C ALA A 244 16.63 0.51 -9.17
N LEU A 245 16.85 0.29 -10.47
CA LEU A 245 17.66 1.17 -11.31
C LEU A 245 16.75 1.78 -12.37
N ASN A 246 16.56 3.09 -12.28
CA ASN A 246 15.76 3.87 -13.21
C ASN A 246 16.65 4.74 -14.10
N ALA A 247 16.51 4.63 -15.42
CA ALA A 247 17.10 5.55 -16.38
C ALA A 247 15.99 6.33 -17.06
N ILE A 248 15.99 7.66 -16.90
CA ILE A 248 15.02 8.56 -17.50
C ILE A 248 15.74 9.39 -18.55
N TYR A 249 15.29 9.24 -19.79
CA TYR A 249 15.87 9.91 -20.94
C TYR A 249 14.82 10.75 -21.69
N GLU A 250 15.05 12.04 -21.77
CA GLU A 250 14.27 12.98 -22.57
C GLU A 250 14.79 12.92 -24.01
N VAL A 251 14.16 12.09 -24.85
CA VAL A 251 14.54 11.90 -26.27
C VAL A 251 14.40 13.21 -27.03
N ASN A 252 13.34 13.97 -26.73
CA ASN A 252 13.07 15.33 -27.15
C ASN A 252 11.99 15.92 -26.23
N PRO A 253 11.63 17.24 -26.31
CA PRO A 253 10.69 17.87 -25.38
C PRO A 253 9.32 17.18 -25.26
N GLY A 254 8.87 16.46 -26.29
CA GLY A 254 7.59 15.73 -26.27
C GLY A 254 7.74 14.21 -26.13
N TRP A 255 8.93 13.68 -25.84
CA TRP A 255 9.12 12.24 -25.70
C TRP A 255 10.11 11.91 -24.57
N THR A 256 9.60 11.34 -23.50
CA THR A 256 10.38 10.81 -22.38
C THR A 256 10.35 9.29 -22.40
N SER A 257 11.51 8.66 -22.23
CA SER A 257 11.67 7.21 -22.09
C SER A 257 12.18 6.90 -20.70
N ARG A 258 11.56 5.94 -20.00
CA ARG A 258 12.02 5.42 -18.71
C ARG A 258 12.26 3.93 -18.82
N LEU A 259 13.45 3.50 -18.45
CA LEU A 259 13.81 2.08 -18.27
C LEU A 259 14.00 1.83 -16.77
N THR A 260 13.22 0.90 -16.21
CA THR A 260 13.36 0.44 -14.83
C THR A 260 13.82 -1.01 -14.82
N LEU A 261 14.93 -1.28 -14.14
CA LEU A 261 15.35 -2.62 -13.78
C LEU A 261 15.11 -2.82 -12.30
N GLY A 262 14.36 -3.85 -11.95
CA GLY A 262 13.96 -4.13 -10.57
C GLY A 262 14.39 -5.51 -10.13
N TYR A 263 14.80 -5.61 -8.88
CA TYR A 263 15.00 -6.88 -8.18
C TYR A 263 14.35 -6.79 -6.81
N TYR A 264 13.47 -7.72 -6.52
CA TYR A 264 12.80 -7.87 -5.22
C TYR A 264 13.09 -9.27 -4.69
N ASP A 265 13.45 -9.34 -3.43
CA ASP A 265 13.77 -10.56 -2.72
C ASP A 265 13.10 -10.54 -1.36
N GLU A 266 12.42 -11.63 -1.01
CA GLU A 266 11.76 -11.82 0.26
C GLU A 266 12.02 -13.22 0.79
N SER A 267 12.56 -13.34 1.99
CA SER A 267 12.64 -14.60 2.71
C SER A 267 11.80 -14.56 3.98
N TYR A 268 11.06 -15.62 4.22
CA TYR A 268 10.26 -15.82 5.41
C TYR A 268 10.66 -17.11 6.10
N HIS A 269 10.97 -17.03 7.38
CA HIS A 269 11.37 -18.17 8.19
C HIS A 269 10.54 -18.21 9.47
N GLY A 270 9.57 -19.11 9.54
CA GLY A 270 8.70 -19.30 10.71
C GLY A 270 9.05 -20.57 11.48
N LEU A 271 9.32 -20.42 12.78
CA LEU A 271 9.41 -21.52 13.74
C LEU A 271 8.17 -21.49 14.63
N PHE A 272 7.32 -22.50 14.51
CA PHE A 272 6.06 -22.59 15.24
C PHE A 272 6.14 -23.72 16.26
N LYS A 273 5.91 -23.42 17.54
CA LYS A 273 5.77 -24.42 18.58
C LYS A 273 4.35 -24.97 18.60
N GLU A 274 4.24 -26.25 18.43
CA GLU A 274 2.98 -26.96 18.45
C GLU A 274 2.91 -27.91 19.65
N SER A 275 1.73 -28.39 20.01
CA SER A 275 1.53 -29.28 21.16
C SER A 275 2.33 -30.59 21.12
N LEU A 276 2.83 -30.99 19.96
CA LEU A 276 3.60 -32.23 19.72
C LEU A 276 5.03 -31.99 19.22
N GLY A 277 5.52 -30.74 19.22
CA GLY A 277 6.89 -30.40 18.76
C GLY A 277 6.93 -29.03 18.07
N TYR A 278 7.97 -28.84 17.26
CA TYR A 278 8.14 -27.62 16.44
C TYR A 278 7.88 -27.94 14.99
N SER A 279 7.24 -27.01 14.28
CA SER A 279 7.21 -27.00 12.82
C SER A 279 8.00 -25.80 12.29
N ILE A 280 8.72 -26.02 11.20
CA ILE A 280 9.48 -24.98 10.51
C ILE A 280 8.79 -24.80 9.15
N PHE A 281 8.52 -23.56 8.82
CA PHE A 281 8.01 -23.18 7.51
C PHE A 281 8.89 -22.06 6.95
N THR A 282 9.46 -22.28 5.77
CA THR A 282 10.27 -21.28 5.10
C THR A 282 9.74 -21.03 3.70
N THR A 283 9.79 -19.80 3.26
CA THR A 283 9.57 -19.42 1.87
C THR A 283 10.65 -18.44 1.43
N ASP A 284 11.14 -18.65 0.23
CA ASP A 284 12.04 -17.75 -0.47
C ASP A 284 11.35 -17.34 -1.77
N TYR A 285 11.29 -16.06 -2.02
CA TYR A 285 10.71 -15.48 -3.22
C TYR A 285 11.65 -14.42 -3.77
N ASP A 286 11.97 -14.52 -5.05
CA ASP A 286 12.68 -13.47 -5.76
C ASP A 286 11.99 -13.14 -7.09
N ARG A 287 12.14 -11.88 -7.49
CA ARG A 287 11.60 -11.37 -8.73
C ARG A 287 12.57 -10.40 -9.38
N PHE A 288 12.96 -10.70 -10.59
CA PHE A 288 13.60 -9.77 -11.51
C PHE A 288 12.57 -9.16 -12.46
N SER A 289 12.68 -7.86 -12.74
CA SER A 289 11.78 -7.19 -13.68
C SER A 289 12.50 -6.17 -14.56
N ILE A 290 12.03 -6.05 -15.78
CA ILE A 290 12.39 -4.99 -16.73
C ILE A 290 11.11 -4.30 -17.15
N ASN A 291 11.05 -2.99 -17.00
CA ASN A 291 9.91 -2.18 -17.42
C ASN A 291 10.39 -1.00 -18.26
N TRP A 292 10.00 -0.95 -19.52
CA TRP A 292 10.41 0.08 -20.45
C TRP A 292 9.20 0.87 -20.92
N ASN A 293 9.11 2.11 -20.46
CA ASN A 293 7.97 3.00 -20.62
C ASN A 293 8.32 4.20 -21.48
N HIS A 294 7.35 4.69 -22.24
CA HIS A 294 7.44 5.92 -23.01
C HIS A 294 6.24 6.80 -22.76
N ARG A 295 6.49 8.08 -22.51
CA ARG A 295 5.51 9.16 -22.56
C ARG A 295 5.78 9.94 -23.84
N ILE A 296 4.78 10.04 -24.71
CA ILE A 296 4.89 10.66 -26.03
C ILE A 296 3.74 11.66 -26.20
N GLU A 297 4.07 12.93 -26.31
CA GLU A 297 3.15 14.00 -26.68
C GLU A 297 2.99 13.97 -28.21
N LEU A 298 1.88 13.38 -28.69
CA LEU A 298 1.59 13.27 -30.12
C LEU A 298 1.11 14.61 -30.69
N SER A 299 0.50 15.45 -29.85
CA SER A 299 0.14 16.84 -30.11
C SER A 299 -0.03 17.55 -28.77
N ASP A 300 -0.27 18.87 -28.77
CA ASP A 300 -0.53 19.65 -27.56
C ASP A 300 -1.72 19.11 -26.73
N ASP A 301 -2.63 18.38 -27.36
CA ASP A 301 -3.86 17.86 -26.75
C ASP A 301 -3.88 16.33 -26.59
N LEU A 302 -2.87 15.61 -27.12
CA LEU A 302 -2.87 14.14 -27.12
C LEU A 302 -1.54 13.57 -26.64
N GLU A 303 -1.60 12.88 -25.51
CA GLU A 303 -0.50 12.14 -24.92
C GLU A 303 -0.71 10.63 -25.04
N LEU A 304 0.34 9.89 -25.29
CA LEU A 304 0.39 8.43 -25.29
C LEU A 304 1.43 7.93 -24.29
N ILE A 305 1.00 7.10 -23.35
CA ILE A 305 1.88 6.28 -22.53
C ILE A 305 1.88 4.87 -23.10
N THR A 306 3.04 4.30 -23.36
CA THR A 306 3.15 2.92 -23.84
C THR A 306 4.36 2.25 -23.23
N GLY A 307 4.33 0.92 -23.11
CA GLY A 307 5.45 0.20 -22.54
C GLY A 307 5.39 -1.30 -22.72
N ALA A 308 6.52 -1.91 -22.39
CA ALA A 308 6.71 -3.34 -22.31
C ALA A 308 7.29 -3.69 -20.94
N GLU A 309 6.77 -4.75 -20.33
CA GLU A 309 7.20 -5.26 -19.03
C GLU A 309 7.51 -6.74 -19.15
N TYR A 310 8.66 -7.17 -18.65
CA TYR A 310 9.01 -8.58 -18.46
C TYR A 310 9.33 -8.80 -17.00
N SER A 311 8.87 -9.90 -16.45
CA SER A 311 9.30 -10.34 -15.12
C SER A 311 9.49 -11.84 -15.05
N ASP A 312 10.46 -12.22 -14.24
CA ASP A 312 10.83 -13.59 -13.89
C ASP A 312 10.80 -13.69 -12.37
N SER A 313 10.01 -14.62 -11.85
CA SER A 313 9.78 -14.79 -10.41
C SER A 313 9.98 -16.23 -10.02
N ASN A 314 10.78 -16.46 -8.99
CA ASN A 314 11.06 -17.77 -8.43
C ASN A 314 10.46 -17.86 -7.02
N TYR A 315 9.85 -18.98 -6.70
CA TYR A 315 9.32 -19.27 -5.39
C TYR A 315 9.73 -20.65 -4.93
N GLN A 316 10.25 -20.73 -3.72
CA GLN A 316 10.59 -21.99 -3.06
C GLN A 316 10.02 -22.04 -1.65
N SER A 317 9.60 -23.23 -1.20
CA SER A 317 9.04 -23.41 0.15
C SER A 317 9.45 -24.74 0.76
N SER A 318 9.65 -24.75 2.08
CA SER A 318 10.00 -25.97 2.84
C SER A 318 8.94 -27.06 2.81
N ASP A 319 7.71 -26.76 2.41
CA ASP A 319 6.63 -27.75 2.21
C ASP A 319 6.67 -28.41 0.83
N GLY A 320 7.69 -28.09 0.00
CA GLY A 320 7.98 -28.71 -1.29
C GLY A 320 7.36 -28.02 -2.49
N ARG A 321 6.78 -26.82 -2.32
CA ARG A 321 6.36 -26.00 -3.45
C ARG A 321 7.59 -25.31 -4.06
N ASP A 322 7.66 -25.38 -5.37
CA ASP A 322 8.72 -24.80 -6.18
C ASP A 322 8.11 -24.38 -7.52
N ALA A 323 8.20 -23.11 -7.88
CA ALA A 323 7.61 -22.60 -9.11
C ALA A 323 8.36 -21.39 -9.67
N ASP A 324 8.44 -21.38 -11.01
CA ASP A 324 8.99 -20.29 -11.79
C ASP A 324 7.86 -19.67 -12.63
N TYR A 325 7.70 -18.36 -12.52
CA TYR A 325 6.72 -17.60 -13.27
C TYR A 325 7.36 -16.54 -14.14
N GLU A 326 7.07 -16.59 -15.42
CA GLU A 326 7.44 -15.54 -16.37
C GLU A 326 6.19 -14.81 -16.85
N THR A 327 6.26 -13.48 -16.94
CA THR A 327 5.20 -12.66 -17.54
C THR A 327 5.78 -11.67 -18.53
N LEU A 328 5.07 -11.49 -19.65
CA LEU A 328 5.34 -10.46 -20.64
C LEU A 328 4.08 -9.59 -20.82
N GLY A 329 4.18 -8.31 -20.46
CA GLY A 329 3.11 -7.34 -20.62
C GLY A 329 3.43 -6.31 -21.70
N LEU A 330 2.45 -6.00 -22.54
CA LEU A 330 2.49 -4.88 -23.50
C LEU A 330 1.27 -4.00 -23.27
N TYR A 331 1.44 -2.69 -23.19
CA TYR A 331 0.33 -1.79 -22.92
C TYR A 331 0.46 -0.44 -23.62
N GLY A 332 -0.67 0.22 -23.75
CA GLY A 332 -0.75 1.59 -24.20
C GLY A 332 -1.99 2.28 -23.59
N LYS A 333 -1.82 3.52 -23.18
CA LYS A 333 -2.88 4.39 -22.66
C LYS A 333 -2.75 5.77 -23.29
N ALA A 334 -3.83 6.28 -23.84
CA ALA A 334 -3.91 7.61 -24.43
C ALA A 334 -4.73 8.53 -23.52
N THR A 335 -4.27 9.77 -23.38
CA THR A 335 -4.99 10.87 -22.73
C THR A 335 -5.20 11.96 -23.76
N TRP A 336 -6.45 12.34 -24.00
CA TRP A 336 -6.84 13.33 -25.00
C TRP A 336 -7.63 14.47 -24.36
N GLN A 337 -7.02 15.66 -24.32
CA GLN A 337 -7.69 16.91 -23.94
C GLN A 337 -8.52 17.42 -25.13
N ALA A 338 -9.76 16.95 -25.27
CA ALA A 338 -10.61 17.26 -26.44
C ALA A 338 -11.03 18.74 -26.51
N THR A 339 -11.21 19.38 -25.35
CA THR A 339 -11.37 20.84 -25.18
C THR A 339 -10.70 21.25 -23.87
N GLU A 340 -10.63 22.55 -23.56
CA GLU A 340 -10.09 23.04 -22.25
C GLU A 340 -10.81 22.39 -21.05
N GLU A 341 -12.08 21.98 -21.22
CA GLU A 341 -12.92 21.41 -20.17
C GLU A 341 -13.06 19.88 -20.21
N LEU A 342 -12.80 19.25 -21.37
CA LEU A 342 -13.14 17.85 -21.59
C LEU A 342 -11.91 17.01 -21.89
N LEU A 343 -11.62 16.07 -20.99
CA LEU A 343 -10.54 15.10 -21.09
C LEU A 343 -11.12 13.69 -21.29
N PHE A 344 -10.49 12.89 -22.14
CA PHE A 344 -10.73 11.47 -22.30
C PHE A 344 -9.45 10.68 -22.05
N GLU A 345 -9.60 9.51 -21.42
CA GLU A 345 -8.55 8.52 -21.29
C GLU A 345 -9.02 7.18 -21.86
N GLY A 346 -8.08 6.40 -22.38
CA GLY A 346 -8.37 5.02 -22.77
C GLY A 346 -7.10 4.22 -22.91
N GLY A 347 -7.11 2.98 -22.42
CA GLY A 347 -5.96 2.13 -22.41
C GLY A 347 -6.29 0.66 -22.63
N VAL A 348 -5.27 -0.10 -23.05
CA VAL A 348 -5.32 -1.55 -23.24
C VAL A 348 -4.02 -2.18 -22.80
N ARG A 349 -4.10 -3.40 -22.27
CA ARG A 349 -2.97 -4.26 -21.94
C ARG A 349 -3.19 -5.66 -22.49
N TYR A 350 -2.13 -6.24 -22.99
CA TYR A 350 -1.96 -7.65 -23.26
C TYR A 350 -0.91 -8.20 -22.29
N GLU A 351 -1.19 -9.29 -21.61
CA GLU A 351 -0.25 -9.95 -20.70
C GLU A 351 -0.23 -11.45 -21.01
N ASP A 352 0.96 -12.02 -21.20
CA ASP A 352 1.20 -13.45 -21.41
C ASP A 352 1.94 -14.01 -20.21
N HIS A 353 1.33 -14.98 -19.54
CA HIS A 353 1.86 -15.67 -18.36
C HIS A 353 2.19 -17.11 -18.76
N ASN A 354 3.43 -17.56 -18.51
CA ASN A 354 3.92 -18.88 -18.93
C ASN A 354 3.09 -20.08 -18.44
N VAL A 355 2.32 -19.92 -17.34
CA VAL A 355 1.49 -20.99 -16.74
C VAL A 355 0.00 -20.81 -17.06
N PHE A 356 -0.52 -19.59 -16.92
CA PHE A 356 -1.97 -19.32 -17.00
C PHE A 356 -2.42 -18.78 -18.37
N GLY A 357 -1.47 -18.51 -19.29
CA GLY A 357 -1.79 -18.06 -20.64
C GLY A 357 -1.99 -16.56 -20.74
N VAL A 358 -2.89 -16.15 -21.62
CA VAL A 358 -3.04 -14.74 -22.02
C VAL A 358 -4.25 -14.11 -21.37
N ASP A 359 -4.02 -12.94 -20.77
CA ASP A 359 -5.05 -12.06 -20.24
C ASP A 359 -5.00 -10.68 -20.89
N THR A 360 -6.11 -9.96 -20.86
CA THR A 360 -6.22 -8.59 -21.36
C THR A 360 -6.90 -7.70 -20.33
N ALA A 361 -6.55 -6.41 -20.35
CA ALA A 361 -7.24 -5.39 -19.58
C ALA A 361 -7.48 -4.16 -20.44
N TRP A 362 -8.53 -3.40 -20.11
CA TRP A 362 -8.81 -2.15 -20.77
C TRP A 362 -9.44 -1.14 -19.81
N ASP A 363 -9.30 0.14 -20.11
CA ASP A 363 -10.00 1.21 -19.40
C ASP A 363 -10.48 2.30 -20.37
N LEU A 364 -11.56 2.97 -19.98
CA LEU A 364 -12.07 4.17 -20.61
C LEU A 364 -12.53 5.14 -19.53
N GLY A 365 -12.10 6.38 -19.63
CA GLY A 365 -12.46 7.45 -18.70
C GLY A 365 -12.76 8.76 -19.40
N ALA A 366 -13.56 9.59 -18.74
CA ALA A 366 -13.82 10.96 -19.15
C ALA A 366 -13.91 11.87 -17.94
N ALA A 367 -13.38 13.08 -18.06
CA ALA A 367 -13.54 14.13 -17.07
C ALA A 367 -14.01 15.43 -17.75
N TYR A 368 -14.97 16.11 -17.11
CA TYR A 368 -15.49 17.38 -17.58
C TYR A 368 -15.46 18.43 -16.48
N THR A 369 -14.74 19.51 -16.72
CA THR A 369 -14.64 20.64 -15.79
C THR A 369 -15.68 21.72 -16.14
N LEU A 370 -16.61 21.97 -15.22
CA LEU A 370 -17.67 22.97 -15.38
C LEU A 370 -17.07 24.38 -15.37
N VAL A 371 -17.28 25.10 -16.49
CA VAL A 371 -16.81 26.48 -16.62
C VAL A 371 -17.38 27.38 -15.51
N GLY A 372 -16.54 28.11 -14.85
CA GLY A 372 -16.90 29.12 -13.85
C GLY A 372 -17.01 28.60 -12.40
N SER A 373 -17.27 27.31 -12.17
CA SER A 373 -17.24 26.70 -10.84
C SER A 373 -15.95 25.93 -10.54
N GLY A 374 -15.24 25.46 -11.59
CA GLY A 374 -14.11 24.57 -11.41
C GLY A 374 -14.50 23.15 -10.94
N THR A 375 -15.83 22.86 -10.87
CA THR A 375 -16.29 21.51 -10.52
C THR A 375 -15.92 20.54 -11.61
N ARG A 376 -15.24 19.46 -11.25
CA ARG A 376 -14.82 18.40 -12.18
C ARG A 376 -15.66 17.16 -11.97
N LEU A 377 -16.33 16.72 -13.02
CA LEU A 377 -17.10 15.47 -13.08
C LEU A 377 -16.26 14.42 -13.76
N LYS A 378 -16.11 13.24 -13.14
CA LYS A 378 -15.35 12.11 -13.69
C LYS A 378 -16.24 10.89 -13.85
N ALA A 379 -16.02 10.13 -14.90
CA ALA A 379 -16.62 8.82 -15.08
C ALA A 379 -15.57 7.86 -15.68
N ARG A 380 -15.53 6.63 -15.18
CA ARG A 380 -14.59 5.62 -15.67
C ARG A 380 -15.23 4.24 -15.65
N VAL A 381 -14.91 3.44 -16.66
CA VAL A 381 -15.15 2.00 -16.71
C VAL A 381 -13.83 1.32 -17.00
N SER A 382 -13.53 0.24 -16.28
CA SER A 382 -12.25 -0.44 -16.41
C SER A 382 -12.38 -1.93 -16.10
N GLU A 383 -11.68 -2.74 -16.87
CA GLU A 383 -11.52 -4.17 -16.65
C GLU A 383 -10.10 -4.47 -16.20
N ALA A 384 -10.00 -5.25 -15.16
CA ALA A 384 -8.75 -5.77 -14.61
C ALA A 384 -8.85 -7.26 -14.40
N PHE A 385 -7.70 -7.90 -14.21
CA PHE A 385 -7.63 -9.33 -13.98
C PHE A 385 -6.65 -9.67 -12.85
N ARG A 386 -6.83 -10.87 -12.28
CA ARG A 386 -5.89 -11.48 -11.34
C ARG A 386 -5.65 -12.93 -11.74
N THR A 387 -4.46 -13.23 -12.21
CA THR A 387 -4.03 -14.63 -12.44
C THR A 387 -3.97 -15.39 -11.11
N PRO A 388 -4.26 -16.69 -11.08
CA PRO A 388 -4.11 -17.50 -9.87
C PRO A 388 -2.68 -17.40 -9.31
N ARG A 389 -2.56 -17.29 -7.99
CA ARG A 389 -1.27 -17.35 -7.31
C ARG A 389 -0.84 -18.80 -7.13
N LEU A 390 0.43 -19.03 -6.83
CA LEU A 390 0.95 -20.34 -6.50
C LEU A 390 0.16 -21.00 -5.37
N ILE A 391 -0.12 -20.25 -4.30
CA ILE A 391 -0.90 -20.75 -3.17
C ILE A 391 -2.34 -21.11 -3.54
N ASP A 392 -2.87 -20.55 -4.62
CA ASP A 392 -4.22 -20.85 -5.09
C ASP A 392 -4.25 -22.19 -5.87
N SER A 393 -3.22 -22.48 -6.68
CA SER A 393 -3.20 -23.59 -7.64
C SER A 393 -2.46 -24.85 -7.14
N GLU A 394 -1.45 -24.71 -6.28
CA GLU A 394 -0.59 -25.81 -5.87
C GLU A 394 -1.09 -26.56 -4.63
N ALA A 395 -0.66 -27.83 -4.50
CA ALA A 395 -0.97 -28.65 -3.35
C ALA A 395 -0.06 -28.29 -2.17
N PHE A 396 -0.65 -28.10 -0.99
CA PHE A 396 0.13 -27.99 0.23
C PHE A 396 -0.62 -28.53 1.45
N LYS A 397 0.11 -28.83 2.51
CA LYS A 397 -0.44 -29.33 3.76
C LYS A 397 -0.75 -28.16 4.69
N ALA A 398 -2.02 -27.80 4.77
CA ALA A 398 -2.49 -26.77 5.71
C ALA A 398 -2.76 -27.43 7.08
N GLY A 399 -1.84 -27.30 8.01
CA GLY A 399 -1.93 -27.90 9.34
C GLY A 399 -1.80 -29.43 9.37
N PHE A 400 -2.11 -30.06 10.51
CA PHE A 400 -1.90 -31.49 10.74
C PHE A 400 -2.88 -32.43 10.02
N ARG A 401 -4.03 -31.94 9.60
CA ARG A 401 -5.12 -32.78 9.12
C ARG A 401 -5.79 -32.29 7.84
N THR A 402 -5.42 -31.16 7.32
CA THR A 402 -6.04 -30.57 6.13
C THR A 402 -5.00 -30.43 5.04
N LEU A 403 -5.30 -30.97 3.87
CA LEU A 403 -4.47 -30.85 2.68
C LEU A 403 -5.19 -29.96 1.67
N GLN A 404 -4.55 -28.91 1.17
CA GLN A 404 -4.94 -28.29 -0.08
C GLN A 404 -4.46 -29.20 -1.22
N ARG A 405 -5.36 -29.55 -2.14
CA ARG A 405 -5.01 -30.30 -3.35
C ARG A 405 -4.76 -29.31 -4.46
N ALA A 406 -3.85 -29.67 -5.36
CA ALA A 406 -3.60 -28.88 -6.55
C ALA A 406 -4.86 -28.79 -7.43
N ASN A 407 -5.09 -27.61 -7.98
CA ASN A 407 -6.05 -27.38 -9.06
C ASN A 407 -5.38 -26.53 -10.15
N THR A 408 -4.89 -27.18 -11.17
CA THR A 408 -4.23 -26.54 -12.33
C THR A 408 -5.24 -26.04 -13.39
N ASN A 409 -6.55 -26.19 -13.13
CA ASN A 409 -7.61 -25.72 -14.02
C ASN A 409 -8.26 -24.41 -13.51
N LEU A 410 -7.61 -23.73 -12.57
CA LEU A 410 -8.09 -22.41 -12.14
C LEU A 410 -8.01 -21.43 -13.29
N GLU A 411 -9.07 -20.67 -13.46
CA GLU A 411 -9.17 -19.57 -14.42
C GLU A 411 -8.82 -18.25 -13.75
N THR A 412 -8.37 -17.30 -14.54
CA THR A 412 -8.10 -15.92 -14.12
C THR A 412 -9.39 -15.27 -13.58
N GLU A 413 -9.29 -14.52 -12.51
CA GLU A 413 -10.37 -13.70 -11.99
C GLU A 413 -10.46 -12.39 -12.79
N GLU A 414 -11.68 -11.99 -13.12
CA GLU A 414 -11.97 -10.80 -13.89
C GLU A 414 -12.74 -9.79 -13.03
N ILE A 415 -12.34 -8.53 -13.08
CA ILE A 415 -12.97 -7.45 -12.31
C ILE A 415 -13.37 -6.32 -13.25
N LEU A 416 -14.69 -6.05 -13.33
CA LEU A 416 -15.24 -4.91 -14.07
C LEU A 416 -15.62 -3.80 -13.08
N GLY A 417 -14.97 -2.65 -13.18
CA GLY A 417 -15.18 -1.49 -12.31
C GLY A 417 -15.91 -0.35 -13.02
N PHE A 418 -16.82 0.29 -12.29
CA PHE A 418 -17.51 1.52 -12.69
C PHE A 418 -17.29 2.58 -11.62
N GLU A 419 -16.93 3.79 -12.03
CA GLU A 419 -16.70 4.92 -11.15
C GLU A 419 -17.40 6.17 -11.68
N PHE A 420 -17.98 6.94 -10.76
CA PHE A 420 -18.45 8.28 -11.03
C PHE A 420 -18.00 9.21 -9.92
N GLY A 421 -17.24 10.25 -10.24
CA GLY A 421 -16.64 11.17 -9.29
C GLY A 421 -17.04 12.63 -9.51
N ILE A 422 -17.06 13.37 -8.42
CA ILE A 422 -17.19 14.83 -8.40
C ILE A 422 -16.02 15.36 -7.57
N GLU A 423 -15.26 16.27 -8.17
CA GLU A 423 -14.19 17.01 -7.49
C GLU A 423 -14.51 18.49 -7.53
N GLN A 424 -14.30 19.16 -6.40
CA GLN A 424 -14.53 20.58 -6.28
C GLN A 424 -13.45 21.21 -5.39
N ASP A 425 -12.66 22.10 -5.99
CA ASP A 425 -11.81 23.00 -5.20
C ASP A 425 -12.61 24.26 -4.86
N VAL A 426 -12.65 24.62 -3.59
CA VAL A 426 -13.24 25.84 -3.09
C VAL A 426 -12.22 26.56 -2.22
N VAL A 427 -11.46 27.48 -2.81
CA VAL A 427 -10.49 28.33 -2.08
C VAL A 427 -9.46 27.50 -1.30
N GLY A 428 -8.87 26.46 -1.95
CA GLY A 428 -7.88 25.58 -1.34
C GLY A 428 -8.47 24.47 -0.45
N HIS A 429 -9.77 24.24 -0.55
CA HIS A 429 -10.44 23.09 0.07
C HIS A 429 -10.90 22.14 -1.02
N LEU A 430 -10.28 20.97 -1.11
CA LEU A 430 -10.63 19.95 -2.09
C LEU A 430 -11.69 19.00 -1.51
N LEU A 431 -12.86 18.98 -2.13
CA LEU A 431 -13.91 17.98 -1.90
C LEU A 431 -13.89 16.98 -3.06
N GLU A 432 -13.79 15.71 -2.73
CA GLU A 432 -13.92 14.59 -3.65
C GLU A 432 -15.08 13.70 -3.19
N VAL A 433 -15.97 13.34 -4.11
CA VAL A 433 -17.03 12.35 -3.86
C VAL A 433 -16.97 11.35 -4.99
N THR A 434 -16.80 10.09 -4.69
CA THR A 434 -16.74 9.02 -5.69
C THR A 434 -17.73 7.91 -5.34
N PHE A 435 -18.65 7.63 -6.25
CA PHE A 435 -19.42 6.39 -6.26
C PHE A 435 -18.64 5.35 -7.05
N PHE A 436 -18.54 4.12 -6.51
CA PHE A 436 -17.89 3.00 -7.16
C PHE A 436 -18.75 1.74 -7.12
N GLN A 437 -18.60 0.91 -8.15
CA GLN A 437 -19.11 -0.46 -8.19
C GLN A 437 -18.07 -1.34 -8.89
N GLN A 438 -17.81 -2.51 -8.31
CA GLN A 438 -16.90 -3.52 -8.87
C GLN A 438 -17.64 -4.85 -8.93
N GLU A 439 -17.51 -5.56 -10.04
CA GLU A 439 -18.08 -6.87 -10.28
C GLU A 439 -16.94 -7.86 -10.49
N LEU A 440 -16.84 -8.86 -9.62
CA LEU A 440 -15.81 -9.90 -9.64
C LEU A 440 -16.42 -11.20 -10.16
N GLU A 441 -15.87 -11.72 -11.24
CA GLU A 441 -16.21 -13.00 -11.82
C GLU A 441 -15.06 -14.01 -11.62
N ASN A 442 -15.38 -15.30 -11.64
CA ASN A 442 -14.42 -16.39 -11.46
C ASN A 442 -13.62 -16.31 -10.14
N ALA A 443 -14.18 -15.71 -9.07
CA ALA A 443 -13.49 -15.56 -7.79
C ALA A 443 -12.90 -16.90 -7.31
N ILE A 444 -11.61 -16.91 -7.00
CA ILE A 444 -10.94 -18.10 -6.48
C ILE A 444 -11.22 -18.21 -4.99
N VAL A 445 -11.92 -19.27 -4.62
CA VAL A 445 -12.31 -19.52 -3.24
C VAL A 445 -11.95 -20.94 -2.81
N ARG A 446 -11.84 -21.13 -1.50
CA ARG A 446 -11.70 -22.47 -0.95
C ARG A 446 -12.96 -23.30 -1.24
N GLY A 447 -12.80 -24.37 -2.00
CA GLY A 447 -13.86 -25.32 -2.26
C GLY A 447 -14.24 -26.16 -1.05
N PRO A 448 -15.30 -27.00 -1.17
CA PRO A 448 -15.76 -27.82 -0.07
C PRO A 448 -14.72 -28.85 0.35
N SER A 449 -14.56 -29.04 1.67
CA SER A 449 -13.69 -30.08 2.21
C SER A 449 -14.24 -31.46 1.92
N SER A 450 -13.37 -32.38 1.52
CA SER A 450 -13.72 -33.80 1.22
C SER A 450 -12.60 -34.73 1.69
N ILE A 451 -12.96 -36.00 1.96
CA ILE A 451 -11.99 -37.03 2.31
C ILE A 451 -11.64 -37.80 1.04
N VAL A 452 -10.38 -37.76 0.64
CA VAL A 452 -9.83 -38.55 -0.46
C VAL A 452 -8.66 -39.36 0.09
N ASP A 453 -8.68 -40.69 -0.14
CA ASP A 453 -7.67 -41.63 0.36
C ASP A 453 -7.45 -41.56 1.90
N GLY A 454 -8.53 -41.26 2.64
CA GLY A 454 -8.48 -41.14 4.10
C GLY A 454 -7.93 -39.82 4.61
N VAL A 455 -7.57 -38.88 3.75
CA VAL A 455 -7.08 -37.55 4.09
C VAL A 455 -8.17 -36.51 3.85
N ASN A 456 -8.49 -35.74 4.88
CA ASN A 456 -9.36 -34.57 4.73
C ASN A 456 -8.61 -33.48 4.00
N GLY A 457 -9.24 -32.90 2.97
CA GLY A 457 -8.63 -31.84 2.19
C GLY A 457 -9.67 -31.08 1.38
N TYR A 458 -9.21 -29.98 0.77
CA TYR A 458 -9.98 -29.16 -0.17
C TYR A 458 -9.11 -28.81 -1.39
N GLU A 459 -9.73 -28.29 -2.40
CA GLU A 459 -9.07 -27.62 -3.52
C GLU A 459 -9.69 -26.23 -3.69
N ASN A 460 -8.94 -25.28 -4.17
CA ASN A 460 -9.50 -24.01 -4.56
C ASN A 460 -10.25 -24.17 -5.88
N ILE A 461 -11.32 -23.44 -6.05
CA ILE A 461 -12.19 -23.45 -7.23
C ILE A 461 -12.55 -22.04 -7.64
N ASN A 462 -12.84 -21.83 -8.92
CA ASN A 462 -13.49 -20.61 -9.35
C ASN A 462 -14.98 -20.68 -8.98
N LEU A 463 -15.46 -19.63 -8.33
CA LEU A 463 -16.86 -19.50 -7.95
C LEU A 463 -17.69 -19.11 -9.19
N SER A 464 -18.72 -19.87 -9.48
CA SER A 464 -19.65 -19.50 -10.54
C SER A 464 -20.57 -18.35 -10.10
N GLY A 465 -20.69 -17.33 -10.93
CA GLY A 465 -21.50 -16.14 -10.66
C GLY A 465 -20.64 -14.91 -10.41
N THR A 466 -21.29 -13.78 -10.20
CA THR A 466 -20.66 -12.48 -10.02
C THR A 466 -20.84 -12.02 -8.59
N SER A 467 -19.75 -11.70 -7.92
CA SER A 467 -19.77 -10.99 -6.63
C SER A 467 -19.69 -9.48 -6.89
N ARG A 468 -20.48 -8.70 -6.18
CA ARG A 468 -20.56 -7.25 -6.39
C ARG A 468 -20.17 -6.49 -5.13
N VAL A 469 -19.31 -5.48 -5.32
CA VAL A 469 -18.91 -4.52 -4.29
C VAL A 469 -19.30 -3.12 -4.77
N SER A 470 -19.92 -2.32 -3.94
CA SER A 470 -20.26 -0.92 -4.25
C SER A 470 -20.23 -0.04 -3.02
N GLY A 471 -19.99 1.24 -3.21
CA GLY A 471 -19.95 2.19 -2.11
C GLY A 471 -19.79 3.64 -2.56
N VAL A 472 -19.67 4.51 -1.57
CA VAL A 472 -19.40 5.93 -1.74
C VAL A 472 -18.17 6.29 -0.91
N GLU A 473 -17.28 7.03 -1.52
CA GLU A 473 -16.11 7.63 -0.90
C GLU A 473 -16.25 9.14 -0.87
N ILE A 474 -15.88 9.76 0.25
CA ILE A 474 -15.83 11.21 0.38
C ILE A 474 -14.46 11.57 0.95
N GLY A 475 -13.71 12.37 0.21
CA GLY A 475 -12.47 13.01 0.64
C GLY A 475 -12.71 14.51 0.82
N LEU A 476 -12.25 15.07 1.92
CA LEU A 476 -12.22 16.50 2.12
C LEU A 476 -10.91 16.89 2.77
N SER A 477 -10.15 17.74 2.12
CA SER A 477 -8.87 18.22 2.63
C SER A 477 -8.69 19.71 2.35
N GLY A 478 -7.85 20.37 3.14
CA GLY A 478 -7.57 21.77 2.94
C GLY A 478 -6.84 22.40 4.10
N ALA A 479 -6.57 23.69 3.93
CA ALA A 479 -5.93 24.53 4.94
C ALA A 479 -6.86 25.67 5.38
N ILE A 480 -6.78 26.02 6.66
CA ILE A 480 -7.53 27.12 7.29
C ILE A 480 -6.51 28.07 7.92
N VAL A 481 -6.83 29.38 7.93
CA VAL A 481 -6.01 30.41 8.60
C VAL A 481 -4.57 30.45 8.07
N GLN A 482 -4.40 30.80 6.79
CA GLN A 482 -3.07 30.97 6.17
C GLN A 482 -2.15 29.74 6.32
N ASP A 483 -2.71 28.57 6.11
CA ASP A 483 -2.03 27.27 6.17
C ASP A 483 -1.56 26.82 7.57
N GLU A 484 -1.89 27.56 8.62
CA GLU A 484 -1.57 27.16 9.99
C GLU A 484 -2.34 25.88 10.42
N PHE A 485 -3.61 25.74 10.00
CA PHE A 485 -4.42 24.56 10.27
C PHE A 485 -4.62 23.79 8.97
N ARG A 486 -4.25 22.52 8.95
CA ARG A 486 -4.54 21.61 7.84
C ARG A 486 -5.42 20.48 8.35
N TYR A 487 -6.37 20.05 7.54
CA TYR A 487 -7.25 18.95 7.88
C TYR A 487 -7.47 18.01 6.71
N ARG A 488 -7.77 16.76 7.06
CA ARG A 488 -8.15 15.70 6.11
C ARG A 488 -9.28 14.91 6.71
N ILE A 489 -10.28 14.61 5.90
CA ILE A 489 -11.40 13.71 6.21
C ILE A 489 -11.45 12.67 5.11
N ALA A 490 -11.47 11.41 5.48
CA ALA A 490 -11.75 10.30 4.59
C ALA A 490 -13.00 9.57 5.14
N TRP A 491 -14.03 9.45 4.32
CA TRP A 491 -15.24 8.72 4.65
C TRP A 491 -15.53 7.69 3.57
N THR A 492 -15.79 6.47 3.99
CA THR A 492 -16.20 5.37 3.13
C THR A 492 -17.48 4.77 3.67
N GLU A 493 -18.48 4.67 2.81
CA GLU A 493 -19.73 3.97 3.05
C GLU A 493 -19.81 2.78 2.10
N GLN A 494 -19.79 1.57 2.66
CA GLN A 494 -19.95 0.33 1.90
C GLN A 494 -21.45 0.06 1.72
N MET A 495 -21.89 -0.21 0.49
CA MET A 495 -23.31 -0.36 0.16
C MET A 495 -23.67 -1.80 -0.25
N SER A 496 -22.70 -2.70 -0.35
CA SER A 496 -22.94 -4.09 -0.75
C SER A 496 -22.94 -5.03 0.45
N GLU A 497 -23.87 -5.97 0.46
CA GLU A 497 -23.99 -7.03 1.49
C GLU A 497 -23.19 -8.30 1.12
N ASP A 498 -22.61 -8.35 -0.09
CA ASP A 498 -21.97 -9.56 -0.63
C ASP A 498 -20.51 -9.73 -0.19
N VAL A 499 -19.93 -8.71 0.47
CA VAL A 499 -18.52 -8.71 0.86
C VAL A 499 -18.40 -8.95 2.36
N ARG A 500 -17.64 -9.97 2.72
CA ARG A 500 -17.31 -10.26 4.12
C ARG A 500 -16.07 -9.49 4.52
N ASP A 501 -15.94 -9.24 5.82
CA ASP A 501 -14.74 -8.71 6.44
C ASP A 501 -14.44 -7.24 6.06
N VAL A 502 -15.45 -6.49 5.60
CA VAL A 502 -15.37 -5.07 5.26
C VAL A 502 -16.32 -4.30 6.16
N PRO A 503 -15.91 -3.22 6.82
CA PRO A 503 -16.82 -2.35 7.57
C PRO A 503 -17.90 -1.73 6.69
N ASP A 504 -19.08 -1.57 7.24
CA ASP A 504 -20.17 -0.83 6.60
C ASP A 504 -19.79 0.64 6.42
N ARG A 505 -19.10 1.20 7.43
CA ARG A 505 -18.64 2.59 7.44
C ARG A 505 -17.29 2.76 8.09
N GLN A 506 -16.45 3.59 7.47
CA GLN A 506 -15.20 4.08 8.04
C GLN A 506 -15.09 5.58 7.86
N ILE A 507 -14.67 6.29 8.91
CA ILE A 507 -14.39 7.73 8.89
C ILE A 507 -13.07 7.97 9.58
N ASP A 508 -12.12 8.53 8.85
CA ASP A 508 -10.84 8.96 9.36
C ASP A 508 -10.75 10.48 9.26
N PHE A 509 -10.30 11.10 10.32
CA PHE A 509 -10.14 12.54 10.45
C PHE A 509 -8.77 12.85 11.02
N ASP A 510 -8.07 13.78 10.41
CA ASP A 510 -6.83 14.37 10.94
C ASP A 510 -6.92 15.89 10.88
N LEU A 511 -6.53 16.56 11.96
CA LEU A 511 -6.41 18.00 12.06
C LEU A 511 -5.05 18.32 12.66
N SER A 512 -4.25 19.07 11.95
CA SER A 512 -2.94 19.54 12.41
C SER A 512 -2.84 21.06 12.39
N TYR A 513 -2.14 21.60 13.37
CA TYR A 513 -1.75 23.00 13.47
C TYR A 513 -0.24 23.09 13.47
N ALA A 514 0.31 24.02 12.69
CA ALA A 514 1.73 24.32 12.66
C ALA A 514 1.97 25.80 12.83
N ALA A 515 2.82 26.16 13.77
CA ALA A 515 3.35 27.49 13.99
C ALA A 515 4.87 27.48 13.78
N GLU A 516 5.51 28.63 13.86
CA GLU A 516 6.96 28.79 13.60
C GLU A 516 7.84 27.83 14.44
N ALA A 517 7.47 27.59 15.71
CA ALA A 517 8.28 26.79 16.62
C ALA A 517 7.59 25.53 17.15
N TRP A 518 6.32 25.30 16.89
CA TRP A 518 5.61 24.13 17.42
C TRP A 518 4.47 23.68 16.51
N SER A 519 4.18 22.41 16.57
CA SER A 519 3.00 21.84 15.93
C SER A 519 2.18 21.02 16.93
N ALA A 520 0.90 20.86 16.64
CA ALA A 520 0.01 19.95 17.37
C ALA A 520 -1.03 19.38 16.41
N GLY A 521 -1.47 18.16 16.69
CA GLY A 521 -2.50 17.54 15.88
C GLY A 521 -3.38 16.58 16.67
N PHE A 522 -4.51 16.25 16.06
CA PHE A 522 -5.51 15.33 16.55
C PHE A 522 -6.00 14.47 15.41
N GLY A 523 -5.99 13.16 15.61
CA GLY A 523 -6.55 12.18 14.70
C GLY A 523 -7.69 11.39 15.33
N LEU A 524 -8.64 10.97 14.51
CA LEU A 524 -9.77 10.12 14.88
C LEU A 524 -10.04 9.11 13.78
N SER A 525 -10.22 7.84 14.15
CA SER A 525 -10.70 6.78 13.28
C SER A 525 -11.98 6.18 13.86
N TYR A 526 -13.06 6.19 13.10
CA TYR A 526 -14.34 5.54 13.41
C TYR A 526 -14.59 4.40 12.43
N VAL A 527 -14.91 3.22 12.95
CA VAL A 527 -15.24 2.05 12.15
C VAL A 527 -16.50 1.40 12.70
N GLU A 528 -17.47 1.14 11.83
CA GLU A 528 -18.79 0.59 12.13
C GLU A 528 -19.06 -0.63 11.24
N GLY A 529 -19.73 -1.64 11.81
CA GLY A 529 -20.22 -2.79 11.05
C GLY A 529 -19.14 -3.75 10.58
N ALA A 530 -17.93 -3.73 11.18
CA ALA A 530 -16.87 -4.65 10.81
C ALA A 530 -17.20 -6.07 11.24
N SER A 531 -16.89 -7.04 10.37
CA SER A 531 -16.94 -8.46 10.70
C SER A 531 -15.70 -9.15 10.14
N TYR A 532 -15.14 -10.11 10.88
CA TYR A 532 -13.92 -10.82 10.47
C TYR A 532 -14.08 -12.32 10.71
N GLY A 533 -13.49 -13.12 9.82
CA GLY A 533 -13.43 -14.57 9.97
C GLY A 533 -14.78 -15.27 9.82
N PHE A 534 -15.23 -16.05 10.80
CA PHE A 534 -16.48 -16.83 10.73
C PHE A 534 -17.76 -16.01 10.96
N ALA A 535 -17.77 -14.74 10.57
CA ALA A 535 -18.95 -13.84 10.62
C ALA A 535 -19.39 -13.45 12.05
N GLN A 536 -18.46 -13.29 12.99
CA GLN A 536 -18.75 -12.58 14.23
C GLN A 536 -18.58 -11.08 14.00
N ALA A 537 -19.57 -10.29 14.40
CA ALA A 537 -19.47 -8.84 14.37
C ALA A 537 -18.40 -8.37 15.37
N VAL A 538 -17.59 -7.45 14.95
CA VAL A 538 -16.68 -6.70 15.82
C VAL A 538 -17.38 -5.43 16.26
N ASP A 539 -17.26 -5.08 17.53
CA ASP A 539 -17.88 -3.86 18.06
C ASP A 539 -17.41 -2.61 17.32
N ASP A 540 -18.30 -1.66 17.12
CA ASP A 540 -17.96 -0.36 16.58
C ASP A 540 -16.90 0.31 17.44
N ARG A 541 -15.94 0.99 16.80
CA ARG A 541 -14.82 1.60 17.51
C ARG A 541 -14.58 3.04 17.10
N VAL A 542 -14.14 3.84 18.08
CA VAL A 542 -13.59 5.18 17.87
C VAL A 542 -12.21 5.25 18.48
N VAL A 543 -11.18 5.26 17.67
CA VAL A 543 -9.80 5.38 18.13
C VAL A 543 -9.31 6.81 17.88
N THR A 544 -8.70 7.42 18.87
CA THR A 544 -8.22 8.80 18.77
C THR A 544 -6.74 8.89 19.12
N ARG A 545 -6.05 9.83 18.48
CA ARG A 545 -4.66 10.14 18.72
C ARG A 545 -4.42 11.63 18.87
N ILE A 546 -3.37 12.00 19.60
CA ILE A 546 -2.84 13.36 19.64
C ILE A 546 -1.34 13.32 19.43
N TYR A 547 -0.81 14.34 18.80
CA TYR A 547 0.61 14.45 18.53
C TYR A 547 1.04 15.91 18.48
N GLY A 548 2.34 16.16 18.57
CA GLY A 548 2.89 17.50 18.45
C GLY A 548 4.39 17.51 18.49
N SER A 549 4.97 18.64 18.09
CA SER A 549 6.41 18.88 18.08
C SER A 549 6.75 20.27 18.57
N TYR A 550 7.98 20.45 19.00
CA TYR A 550 8.54 21.75 19.39
C TYR A 550 9.98 21.87 18.92
N GLN A 551 10.28 22.95 18.17
CA GLN A 551 11.62 23.30 17.75
C GLN A 551 12.36 23.99 18.90
N VAL A 552 13.30 23.29 19.51
CA VAL A 552 14.05 23.78 20.68
C VAL A 552 15.18 24.71 20.26
N THR A 553 15.86 24.36 19.18
CA THR A 553 16.90 25.17 18.51
C THR A 553 16.81 24.91 17.00
N ASP A 554 17.56 25.64 16.18
CA ASP A 554 17.61 25.38 14.73
C ASP A 554 18.02 23.93 14.39
N ALA A 555 18.76 23.26 15.29
CA ALA A 555 19.28 21.92 15.09
C ALA A 555 18.53 20.84 15.89
N LEU A 556 17.67 21.20 16.85
CA LEU A 556 17.03 20.23 17.74
C LEU A 556 15.52 20.46 17.81
N SER A 557 14.76 19.43 17.45
CA SER A 557 13.33 19.35 17.70
C SER A 557 13.00 18.20 18.66
N VAL A 558 11.93 18.35 19.40
CA VAL A 558 11.33 17.29 20.24
C VAL A 558 9.89 17.12 19.86
N TYR A 559 9.40 15.88 19.90
CA TYR A 559 8.05 15.58 19.54
C TYR A 559 7.46 14.44 20.38
N GLY A 560 6.15 14.31 20.35
CA GLY A 560 5.47 13.23 21.04
C GLY A 560 4.12 12.93 20.46
N ARG A 561 3.67 11.69 20.66
CA ARG A 561 2.34 11.23 20.27
C ARG A 561 1.75 10.30 21.32
N VAL A 562 0.43 10.32 21.41
CA VAL A 562 -0.36 9.37 22.18
C VAL A 562 -1.36 8.73 21.24
N GLU A 563 -1.27 7.42 21.09
CA GLU A 563 -2.21 6.61 20.31
C GLU A 563 -3.26 6.02 21.26
N ASN A 564 -4.49 5.82 20.74
CA ASN A 564 -5.63 5.36 21.51
C ASN A 564 -5.81 6.16 22.82
N LEU A 565 -5.93 7.48 22.68
CA LEU A 565 -5.93 8.45 23.78
C LEU A 565 -6.89 8.10 24.92
N PHE A 566 -8.07 7.57 24.59
CA PHE A 566 -9.10 7.23 25.57
C PHE A 566 -9.05 5.80 26.08
N ASP A 567 -8.02 5.04 25.68
CA ASP A 567 -7.78 3.65 26.13
C ASP A 567 -8.98 2.74 25.84
N GLN A 568 -9.52 2.87 24.64
CA GLN A 568 -10.64 2.06 24.21
C GLN A 568 -10.15 0.63 23.92
N ASP A 569 -10.78 -0.34 24.56
CA ASP A 569 -10.63 -1.73 24.20
C ASP A 569 -11.41 -1.98 22.89
N TYR A 570 -10.78 -2.55 21.89
CA TYR A 570 -11.42 -2.87 20.62
C TYR A 570 -10.75 -4.08 19.96
N PHE A 571 -11.49 -4.72 19.08
CA PHE A 571 -10.98 -5.81 18.27
C PHE A 571 -10.86 -5.38 16.81
N VAL A 572 -9.84 -5.89 16.12
CA VAL A 572 -9.62 -5.68 14.68
C VAL A 572 -10.02 -6.92 13.88
N SER A 573 -10.04 -8.09 14.51
CA SER A 573 -10.47 -9.36 13.93
C SER A 573 -10.84 -10.33 15.06
N ASP A 574 -11.69 -11.32 14.78
CA ASP A 574 -11.97 -12.41 15.68
C ASP A 574 -10.93 -13.54 15.61
N GLY A 575 -9.92 -13.44 14.72
CA GLY A 575 -8.86 -14.44 14.56
C GLY A 575 -9.35 -15.84 14.19
N GLY A 576 -10.62 -15.99 13.92
CA GLY A 576 -11.27 -17.26 13.61
C GLY A 576 -11.58 -18.13 14.83
N PHE A 577 -10.76 -18.12 15.87
CA PHE A 577 -10.97 -18.85 17.13
C PHE A 577 -10.76 -17.97 18.37
N LEU A 578 -9.98 -16.91 18.24
CA LEU A 578 -9.69 -15.95 19.31
C LEU A 578 -9.80 -14.54 18.74
N PRO A 579 -10.41 -13.61 19.49
CA PRO A 579 -10.46 -12.23 19.07
C PRO A 579 -9.05 -11.66 19.00
N ILE A 580 -8.78 -10.89 17.95
CA ILE A 580 -7.53 -10.14 17.79
C ILE A 580 -7.78 -8.71 18.27
N GLU A 581 -6.99 -8.31 19.24
CA GLU A 581 -7.12 -7.02 19.89
C GLU A 581 -6.40 -5.92 19.12
N GLY A 582 -6.97 -4.72 19.19
CA GLY A 582 -6.34 -3.52 18.70
C GLY A 582 -5.24 -3.02 19.63
N GLN A 583 -4.57 -1.95 19.20
CA GLN A 583 -3.50 -1.32 19.97
C GLN A 583 -4.04 -0.68 21.27
N ALA A 584 -3.42 -1.00 22.39
CA ALA A 584 -3.68 -0.34 23.67
C ALA A 584 -3.17 1.12 23.65
N ARG A 585 -3.63 1.93 24.62
CA ARG A 585 -3.11 3.29 24.72
C ARG A 585 -1.59 3.29 24.89
N SER A 586 -0.91 3.96 23.98
CA SER A 586 0.54 4.09 23.98
C SER A 586 0.97 5.55 23.86
N PHE A 587 2.16 5.85 24.35
CA PHE A 587 2.79 7.14 24.12
C PHE A 587 4.23 6.96 23.64
N VAL A 588 4.67 7.89 22.81
CA VAL A 588 6.03 7.97 22.32
C VAL A 588 6.54 9.41 22.49
N LEU A 589 7.77 9.54 22.93
CA LEU A 589 8.51 10.81 22.94
C LEU A 589 9.76 10.64 22.10
N GLY A 590 10.06 11.61 21.28
CA GLY A 590 11.22 11.59 20.38
C GLY A 590 11.94 12.91 20.31
N ALA A 591 13.15 12.85 19.77
CA ALA A 591 13.97 14.00 19.43
C ALA A 591 14.64 13.76 18.07
N LYS A 592 14.73 14.83 17.28
CA LYS A 592 15.49 14.91 16.03
C LYS A 592 16.61 15.92 16.22
N PHE A 593 17.79 15.56 15.77
CA PHE A 593 18.95 16.44 15.73
C PHE A 593 19.49 16.51 14.30
N GLU A 594 19.51 17.72 13.74
CA GLU A 594 19.95 18.02 12.37
C GLU A 594 21.22 18.88 12.39
N TRP A 595 22.18 18.61 11.47
CA TRP A 595 23.44 19.37 11.35
C TRP A 595 24.04 19.36 9.95
#